data_8e7f3d27e6478e09c3601b96d9f4925c
#
_entry.id   8e7f3d27e6478e09c3601b96d9f4925c
#
_cell.length_a   1.000
_cell.length_b   1.000
_cell.length_c   1.000
_cell.angle_alpha   90.00
_cell.angle_beta   90.00
_cell.angle_gamma   90.00
#
_symmetry.space_group_name_H-M   'P 1'
#
loop_
_entity.id
_entity.type
_entity.pdbx_description
1 polymer ?
#
loop_
_entity_poly.entity_id
_entity_poly.type
_entity_poly.pdbx_seq_one_letter_code
_entity_poly.pdbx_strand_id
1 'polypeptide(L)'
;MVYNSRSHRNKGQSMEHVDGVEIDVVQPSTKDDLARALSALHADGIDLLIINGGDGTVRDVLTMGQAVFGNEWPVLSVLPRGKTNALNVDLGGPPDWSLSDVVAAYEEGNCVKRRALMVTAKDRDEPAMLGFIIGAGAFTLGIEAGQDAHRIGFFDSLAVGATAAWGIAQVLFGSNSNQWRSGTEMNLAYEPSGEPMPHSRHGQPSRRHIMLASTLQRMPMGIQLFGKGQAPIRLAVLDRPRRRIFAALPAVLAGWHPGWLSKAGLHHLSAEAFSMKLDAPFILDGEHFPAGSYQIDQGPELTFVSA
;
A
#
# COMPACT_ATOMS: atom_id res chain seq x y z
N MET A 1 -16.95 -12.73 9.05
CA MET A 1 -16.55 -11.33 8.70
C MET A 1 -15.67 -10.75 9.80
N VAL A 2 -14.52 -10.19 9.45
CA VAL A 2 -13.69 -9.37 10.36
C VAL A 2 -14.17 -7.93 10.30
N TYR A 3 -14.71 -7.42 11.43
CA TYR A 3 -15.25 -6.07 11.54
C TYR A 3 -14.33 -5.18 12.37
N ASN A 4 -13.84 -4.09 11.80
CA ASN A 4 -13.05 -3.10 12.51
C ASN A 4 -13.89 -1.86 12.86
N SER A 5 -14.40 -1.81 14.09
CA SER A 5 -15.22 -0.70 14.61
C SER A 5 -14.47 0.66 14.64
N ARG A 6 -13.12 0.64 14.60
CA ARG A 6 -12.28 1.86 14.59
C ARG A 6 -12.07 2.44 13.18
N SER A 7 -12.47 1.72 12.13
CA SER A 7 -12.39 2.22 10.76
C SER A 7 -13.24 3.47 10.56
N HIS A 8 -12.75 4.36 9.68
CA HIS A 8 -13.28 5.73 9.56
C HIS A 8 -14.81 5.76 9.32
N ARG A 9 -15.33 4.89 8.45
CA ARG A 9 -16.76 4.84 8.08
C ARG A 9 -17.59 3.92 8.98
N ASN A 10 -16.98 3.15 9.88
CA ASN A 10 -17.72 2.28 10.82
C ASN A 10 -18.08 3.00 12.14
N LYS A 11 -17.47 4.16 12.40
CA LYS A 11 -17.72 4.90 13.65
C LYS A 11 -19.18 5.34 13.76
N GLY A 12 -19.89 4.82 14.75
CA GLY A 12 -21.29 5.17 15.02
C GLY A 12 -22.31 4.52 14.08
N GLN A 13 -21.91 3.55 13.26
CA GLN A 13 -22.83 2.80 12.41
C GLN A 13 -23.15 1.43 13.02
N SER A 14 -24.39 0.97 12.83
CA SER A 14 -24.78 -0.41 13.10
C SER A 14 -24.16 -1.36 12.06
N MET A 15 -23.94 -2.61 12.45
CA MET A 15 -23.53 -3.66 11.53
C MET A 15 -24.61 -3.91 10.46
N GLU A 16 -24.18 -4.01 9.22
CA GLU A 16 -25.06 -4.45 8.14
C GLU A 16 -25.42 -5.92 8.32
N HIS A 17 -26.62 -6.28 7.94
CA HIS A 17 -27.16 -7.65 7.95
C HIS A 17 -27.67 -7.98 6.53
N VAL A 18 -27.56 -9.26 6.16
CA VAL A 18 -28.10 -9.77 4.90
C VAL A 18 -29.09 -10.87 5.21
N ASP A 19 -30.33 -10.74 4.77
CA ASP A 19 -31.37 -11.72 5.00
C ASP A 19 -31.04 -13.06 4.33
N GLY A 20 -31.20 -14.13 5.07
CA GLY A 20 -30.98 -15.50 4.56
C GLY A 20 -29.50 -15.95 4.50
N VAL A 21 -28.55 -15.12 4.95
CA VAL A 21 -27.13 -15.47 5.02
C VAL A 21 -26.67 -15.42 6.48
N GLU A 22 -26.13 -16.50 6.97
CA GLU A 22 -25.50 -16.56 8.30
C GLU A 22 -24.05 -16.06 8.19
N ILE A 23 -23.73 -15.03 8.98
CA ILE A 23 -22.40 -14.38 8.94
C ILE A 23 -21.83 -14.36 10.35
N ASP A 24 -20.76 -15.13 10.57
CA ASP A 24 -19.97 -15.03 11.78
C ASP A 24 -19.18 -13.73 11.79
N VAL A 25 -19.43 -12.90 12.80
CA VAL A 25 -18.78 -11.59 12.95
C VAL A 25 -17.80 -11.60 14.10
N VAL A 26 -16.53 -11.30 13.80
CA VAL A 26 -15.48 -11.16 14.81
C VAL A 26 -14.99 -9.71 14.85
N GLN A 27 -14.78 -9.17 16.06
CA GLN A 27 -14.30 -7.80 16.29
C GLN A 27 -12.99 -7.81 17.10
N PRO A 28 -11.87 -8.19 16.47
CA PRO A 28 -10.59 -8.25 17.17
C PRO A 28 -10.13 -6.86 17.59
N SER A 29 -9.62 -6.74 18.82
CA SER A 29 -9.09 -5.50 19.38
C SER A 29 -7.57 -5.40 19.28
N THR A 30 -6.89 -6.55 19.21
CA THR A 30 -5.44 -6.70 19.09
C THR A 30 -5.07 -7.61 17.93
N LYS A 31 -3.78 -7.64 17.53
CA LYS A 31 -3.29 -8.57 16.51
C LYS A 31 -3.41 -10.03 16.97
N ASP A 32 -3.20 -10.30 18.25
CA ASP A 32 -3.35 -11.66 18.82
C ASP A 32 -4.82 -12.11 18.81
N ASP A 33 -5.77 -11.19 19.10
CA ASP A 33 -7.20 -11.49 18.96
C ASP A 33 -7.55 -11.80 17.52
N LEU A 34 -6.97 -11.05 16.56
CA LEU A 34 -7.18 -11.27 15.13
C LEU A 34 -6.65 -12.64 14.71
N ALA A 35 -5.44 -13.01 15.13
CA ALA A 35 -4.85 -14.32 14.80
C ALA A 35 -5.72 -15.46 15.33
N ARG A 36 -6.22 -15.36 16.58
CA ARG A 36 -7.12 -16.36 17.18
C ARG A 36 -8.46 -16.45 16.44
N ALA A 37 -9.03 -15.29 16.09
CA ALA A 37 -10.27 -15.25 15.34
C ALA A 37 -10.13 -15.87 13.93
N LEU A 38 -9.04 -15.58 13.22
CA LEU A 38 -8.76 -16.19 11.92
C LEU A 38 -8.55 -17.70 12.03
N SER A 39 -7.88 -18.18 13.10
CA SER A 39 -7.70 -19.61 13.33
C SER A 39 -9.03 -20.34 13.59
N ALA A 40 -9.96 -19.70 14.34
CA ALA A 40 -11.29 -20.26 14.55
C ALA A 40 -12.08 -20.32 13.25
N LEU A 41 -12.13 -19.21 12.49
CA LEU A 41 -12.80 -19.16 11.19
C LEU A 41 -12.23 -20.19 10.19
N HIS A 42 -10.92 -20.42 10.20
CA HIS A 42 -10.29 -21.47 9.37
C HIS A 42 -10.73 -22.87 9.80
N ALA A 43 -10.78 -23.14 11.11
CA ALA A 43 -11.26 -24.43 11.65
C ALA A 43 -12.73 -24.71 11.30
N ASP A 44 -13.54 -23.67 11.22
CA ASP A 44 -14.96 -23.73 10.84
C ASP A 44 -15.15 -23.92 9.31
N GLY A 45 -14.07 -23.80 8.51
CA GLY A 45 -14.10 -24.07 7.08
C GLY A 45 -14.83 -23.01 6.26
N ILE A 46 -14.59 -21.72 6.53
CA ILE A 46 -15.26 -20.62 5.81
C ILE A 46 -14.85 -20.56 4.34
N ASP A 47 -15.82 -20.32 3.45
CA ASP A 47 -15.60 -20.14 2.01
C ASP A 47 -15.30 -18.69 1.64
N LEU A 48 -15.86 -17.72 2.39
CA LEU A 48 -15.72 -16.28 2.15
C LEU A 48 -15.31 -15.56 3.43
N LEU A 49 -14.19 -14.83 3.39
CA LEU A 49 -13.72 -13.96 4.44
C LEU A 49 -13.92 -12.48 4.06
N ILE A 50 -14.89 -11.85 4.67
CA ILE A 50 -15.20 -10.43 4.45
C ILE A 50 -14.41 -9.57 5.42
N ILE A 51 -13.66 -8.60 4.91
CA ILE A 51 -12.85 -7.65 5.69
C ILE A 51 -13.57 -6.30 5.68
N ASN A 52 -14.23 -5.97 6.77
CA ASN A 52 -14.91 -4.69 6.94
C ASN A 52 -13.97 -3.68 7.59
N GLY A 53 -13.22 -2.95 6.74
CA GLY A 53 -12.17 -2.06 7.21
C GLY A 53 -11.51 -1.23 6.11
N GLY A 54 -10.42 -0.56 6.43
CA GLY A 54 -9.55 0.12 5.46
C GLY A 54 -8.31 -0.71 5.13
N ASP A 55 -7.41 -0.16 4.28
CA ASP A 55 -6.20 -0.84 3.81
C ASP A 55 -5.33 -1.40 4.95
N GLY A 56 -5.21 -0.69 6.08
CA GLY A 56 -4.52 -1.18 7.26
C GLY A 56 -5.17 -2.42 7.89
N THR A 57 -6.51 -2.51 7.89
CA THR A 57 -7.22 -3.72 8.36
C THR A 57 -6.97 -4.88 7.42
N VAL A 58 -7.00 -4.64 6.11
CA VAL A 58 -6.69 -5.66 5.10
C VAL A 58 -5.27 -6.19 5.31
N ARG A 59 -4.29 -5.31 5.43
CA ARG A 59 -2.89 -5.69 5.71
C ARG A 59 -2.78 -6.56 6.96
N ASP A 60 -3.41 -6.17 8.08
CA ASP A 60 -3.35 -6.93 9.34
C ASP A 60 -3.99 -8.32 9.18
N VAL A 61 -5.15 -8.42 8.52
CA VAL A 61 -5.81 -9.69 8.22
C VAL A 61 -4.91 -10.57 7.35
N LEU A 62 -4.32 -10.04 6.29
CA LEU A 62 -3.44 -10.80 5.41
C LEU A 62 -2.17 -11.24 6.13
N THR A 63 -1.55 -10.36 6.90
CA THR A 63 -0.32 -10.67 7.64
C THR A 63 -0.55 -11.76 8.70
N MET A 64 -1.60 -11.63 9.51
CA MET A 64 -1.92 -12.64 10.52
C MET A 64 -2.45 -13.93 9.89
N GLY A 65 -3.25 -13.81 8.84
CA GLY A 65 -3.83 -14.94 8.12
C GLY A 65 -2.81 -15.78 7.36
N GLN A 66 -1.65 -15.22 7.00
CA GLN A 66 -0.62 -15.99 6.30
C GLN A 66 -0.13 -17.20 7.10
N ALA A 67 0.01 -17.06 8.41
CA ALA A 67 0.37 -18.16 9.30
C ALA A 67 -0.77 -19.18 9.50
N VAL A 68 -2.01 -18.76 9.31
CA VAL A 68 -3.22 -19.59 9.51
C VAL A 68 -3.60 -20.34 8.23
N PHE A 69 -3.75 -19.64 7.13
CA PHE A 69 -4.24 -20.18 5.86
C PHE A 69 -3.13 -20.71 4.94
N GLY A 70 -1.89 -20.23 5.11
CA GLY A 70 -0.77 -20.62 4.24
C GLY A 70 -1.08 -20.37 2.76
N ASN A 71 -1.35 -21.45 2.01
CA ASN A 71 -1.76 -21.39 0.60
C ASN A 71 -3.26 -21.66 0.39
N GLU A 72 -4.02 -21.96 1.44
CA GLU A 72 -5.42 -22.36 1.39
C GLU A 72 -6.34 -21.24 1.89
N TRP A 73 -6.24 -20.10 1.25
CA TRP A 73 -7.06 -18.94 1.58
C TRP A 73 -8.50 -19.10 1.10
N PRO A 74 -9.51 -18.72 1.93
CA PRO A 74 -10.87 -18.55 1.44
C PRO A 74 -10.93 -17.43 0.41
N VAL A 75 -12.01 -17.30 -0.31
CA VAL A 75 -12.27 -16.10 -1.11
C VAL A 75 -12.33 -14.89 -0.18
N LEU A 76 -11.71 -13.80 -0.58
CA LEU A 76 -11.65 -12.57 0.22
C LEU A 76 -12.59 -11.51 -0.35
N SER A 77 -13.17 -10.68 0.50
CA SER A 77 -13.82 -9.45 0.09
C SER A 77 -13.47 -8.29 1.02
N VAL A 78 -13.51 -7.08 0.48
CA VAL A 78 -13.20 -5.85 1.23
C VAL A 78 -14.37 -4.90 1.16
N LEU A 79 -14.94 -4.58 2.32
CA LEU A 79 -15.87 -3.46 2.46
C LEU A 79 -15.08 -2.17 2.74
N PRO A 80 -15.17 -1.16 1.87
CA PRO A 80 -14.26 0.00 1.88
C PRO A 80 -14.63 1.00 2.97
N ARG A 81 -14.20 0.75 4.20
CA ARG A 81 -14.50 1.59 5.39
C ARG A 81 -13.32 2.47 5.82
N GLY A 82 -12.22 2.46 5.08
CA GLY A 82 -11.06 3.33 5.25
C GLY A 82 -11.22 4.70 4.59
N LYS A 83 -10.13 5.47 4.58
CA LYS A 83 -10.05 6.77 3.89
C LYS A 83 -9.67 6.61 2.41
N THR A 84 -8.69 5.77 2.10
CA THR A 84 -8.11 5.60 0.75
C THR A 84 -8.72 4.40 0.04
N ASN A 85 -8.79 3.23 0.71
CA ASN A 85 -9.32 1.98 0.19
C ASN A 85 -8.69 1.59 -1.17
N ALA A 86 -7.35 1.62 -1.22
CA ALA A 86 -6.60 1.43 -2.46
C ALA A 86 -6.86 0.07 -3.10
N LEU A 87 -6.93 -0.99 -2.28
CA LEU A 87 -7.25 -2.32 -2.78
C LEU A 87 -8.66 -2.39 -3.35
N ASN A 88 -9.67 -1.79 -2.70
CA ASN A 88 -11.04 -1.77 -3.23
C ASN A 88 -11.12 -1.09 -4.61
N VAL A 89 -10.38 0.01 -4.81
CA VAL A 89 -10.27 0.68 -6.11
C VAL A 89 -9.64 -0.25 -7.15
N ASP A 90 -8.61 -1.00 -6.78
CA ASP A 90 -7.95 -1.95 -7.66
C ASP A 90 -8.86 -3.11 -8.07
N LEU A 91 -9.70 -3.57 -7.16
CA LEU A 91 -10.70 -4.63 -7.40
C LEU A 91 -11.90 -4.13 -8.23
N GLY A 92 -12.03 -2.82 -8.42
CA GLY A 92 -13.16 -2.20 -9.13
C GLY A 92 -14.39 -1.98 -8.25
N GLY A 93 -14.30 -2.20 -6.94
CA GLY A 93 -15.41 -2.06 -6.01
C GLY A 93 -15.83 -0.59 -5.86
N PRO A 94 -17.16 -0.31 -5.85
CA PRO A 94 -17.67 1.04 -5.59
C PRO A 94 -17.29 1.52 -4.18
N PRO A 95 -17.19 2.84 -3.95
CA PRO A 95 -16.81 3.39 -2.65
C PRO A 95 -17.86 3.18 -1.55
N ASP A 96 -19.08 2.89 -1.91
CA ASP A 96 -20.26 2.63 -1.07
C ASP A 96 -20.67 1.16 -1.06
N TRP A 97 -19.82 0.26 -1.52
CA TRP A 97 -20.09 -1.17 -1.62
C TRP A 97 -20.60 -1.73 -0.28
N SER A 98 -21.80 -2.31 -0.33
CA SER A 98 -22.51 -2.86 0.82
C SER A 98 -22.20 -4.35 1.03
N LEU A 99 -22.58 -4.86 2.19
CA LEU A 99 -22.47 -6.28 2.49
C LEU A 99 -23.32 -7.15 1.56
N SER A 100 -24.54 -6.69 1.21
CA SER A 100 -25.43 -7.37 0.28
C SER A 100 -24.85 -7.41 -1.15
N ASP A 101 -24.21 -6.34 -1.60
CA ASP A 101 -23.57 -6.31 -2.92
C ASP A 101 -22.41 -7.32 -3.01
N VAL A 102 -21.60 -7.42 -1.92
CA VAL A 102 -20.52 -8.39 -1.82
C VAL A 102 -21.04 -9.82 -1.90
N VAL A 103 -22.10 -10.13 -1.16
CA VAL A 103 -22.69 -11.48 -1.15
C VAL A 103 -23.23 -11.83 -2.54
N ALA A 104 -23.96 -10.92 -3.17
CA ALA A 104 -24.49 -11.12 -4.53
C ALA A 104 -23.36 -11.33 -5.55
N ALA A 105 -22.32 -10.51 -5.53
CA ALA A 105 -21.17 -10.65 -6.42
C ALA A 105 -20.42 -11.99 -6.20
N TYR A 106 -20.31 -12.44 -4.95
CA TYR A 106 -19.72 -13.73 -4.62
C TYR A 106 -20.54 -14.89 -5.18
N GLU A 107 -21.87 -14.87 -5.02
CA GLU A 107 -22.79 -15.88 -5.54
C GLU A 107 -22.78 -15.94 -7.09
N GLU A 108 -22.57 -14.79 -7.74
CA GLU A 108 -22.40 -14.70 -9.20
C GLU A 108 -21.02 -15.18 -9.67
N GLY A 109 -20.07 -15.45 -8.75
CA GLY A 109 -18.71 -15.86 -9.05
C GLY A 109 -17.81 -14.74 -9.56
N ASN A 110 -18.16 -13.50 -9.33
CA ASN A 110 -17.37 -12.32 -9.73
C ASN A 110 -16.11 -12.22 -8.88
N CYS A 111 -15.02 -12.81 -9.34
CA CYS A 111 -13.77 -12.90 -8.62
C CYS A 111 -12.57 -12.53 -9.48
N VAL A 112 -11.57 -11.92 -8.85
CA VAL A 112 -10.27 -11.59 -9.46
C VAL A 112 -9.13 -12.04 -8.57
N LYS A 113 -8.00 -12.39 -9.18
CA LYS A 113 -6.80 -12.78 -8.45
C LYS A 113 -5.84 -11.62 -8.31
N ARG A 114 -5.25 -11.48 -7.12
CA ARG A 114 -4.21 -10.50 -6.80
C ARG A 114 -3.12 -11.14 -5.94
N ARG A 115 -1.90 -10.63 -6.09
CA ARG A 115 -0.78 -10.99 -5.21
C ARG A 115 -0.44 -9.80 -4.33
N ALA A 116 -0.34 -10.04 -3.03
CA ALA A 116 0.20 -9.05 -2.11
C ALA A 116 1.72 -8.92 -2.29
N LEU A 117 2.30 -7.83 -1.81
CA LEU A 117 3.72 -7.76 -1.49
C LEU A 117 3.96 -8.56 -0.21
N MET A 118 5.02 -9.34 -0.15
CA MET A 118 5.51 -9.99 1.06
C MET A 118 6.82 -9.32 1.47
N VAL A 119 6.84 -8.72 2.64
CA VAL A 119 7.95 -7.94 3.17
C VAL A 119 8.56 -8.68 4.35
N THR A 120 9.78 -9.17 4.19
CA THR A 120 10.52 -9.93 5.20
C THR A 120 11.72 -9.13 5.69
N ALA A 121 11.83 -8.91 7.00
CA ALA A 121 13.03 -8.33 7.59
C ALA A 121 14.22 -9.30 7.49
N LYS A 122 15.38 -8.81 7.03
CA LYS A 122 16.59 -9.63 6.90
C LYS A 122 17.50 -9.56 8.14
N ASP A 123 17.30 -8.56 8.97
CA ASP A 123 18.12 -8.25 10.15
C ASP A 123 17.39 -8.57 11.47
N ARG A 124 16.17 -9.10 11.41
CA ARG A 124 15.35 -9.45 12.57
C ARG A 124 14.55 -10.72 12.28
N ASP A 125 14.33 -11.50 13.32
CA ASP A 125 13.45 -12.68 13.25
C ASP A 125 12.01 -12.26 13.54
N GLU A 126 11.39 -11.65 12.53
CA GLU A 126 9.99 -11.19 12.56
C GLU A 126 9.19 -11.89 11.44
N PRO A 127 7.92 -12.20 11.67
CA PRO A 127 7.05 -12.74 10.62
C PRO A 127 6.99 -11.79 9.41
N ALA A 128 6.91 -12.37 8.22
CA ALA A 128 6.71 -11.60 7.00
C ALA A 128 5.40 -10.82 7.05
N MET A 129 5.42 -9.59 6.58
CA MET A 129 4.25 -8.72 6.48
C MET A 129 3.68 -8.78 5.06
N LEU A 130 2.36 -8.78 4.94
CA LEU A 130 1.67 -8.70 3.65
C LEU A 130 1.02 -7.33 3.48
N GLY A 131 1.09 -6.79 2.27
CA GLY A 131 0.46 -5.51 1.93
C GLY A 131 0.49 -5.26 0.43
N PHE A 132 0.07 -4.10 -0.02
CA PHE A 132 -0.05 -3.80 -1.46
C PHE A 132 0.77 -2.60 -1.91
N ILE A 133 1.05 -1.65 -1.02
CA ILE A 133 1.77 -0.42 -1.37
C ILE A 133 2.87 -0.15 -0.34
N ILE A 134 4.11 -0.10 -0.80
CA ILE A 134 5.26 0.35 -0.01
C ILE A 134 5.64 1.76 -0.45
N GLY A 135 5.93 2.62 0.52
CA GLY A 135 6.51 3.93 0.29
C GLY A 135 7.64 4.26 1.25
N ALA A 136 8.72 4.85 0.74
CA ALA A 136 9.88 5.24 1.55
C ALA A 136 10.42 6.62 1.14
N GLY A 137 11.24 7.20 2.01
CA GLY A 137 11.83 8.51 1.82
C GLY A 137 10.85 9.67 2.06
N ALA A 138 10.83 10.70 1.22
CA ALA A 138 9.95 11.85 1.39
C ALA A 138 8.44 11.50 1.33
N PHE A 139 8.10 10.31 0.87
CA PHE A 139 6.72 9.80 0.93
C PHE A 139 6.24 9.62 2.38
N THR A 140 7.12 9.14 3.27
CA THR A 140 6.80 8.99 4.70
C THR A 140 6.53 10.34 5.34
N LEU A 141 7.38 11.34 5.06
CA LEU A 141 7.19 12.72 5.55
C LEU A 141 5.86 13.33 5.09
N GLY A 142 5.44 13.03 3.85
CA GLY A 142 4.17 13.50 3.30
C GLY A 142 2.96 12.91 4.04
N ILE A 143 3.00 11.62 4.38
CA ILE A 143 1.94 10.95 5.14
C ILE A 143 1.91 11.45 6.59
N GLU A 144 3.06 11.59 7.24
CA GLU A 144 3.17 12.15 8.60
C GLU A 144 2.57 13.55 8.67
N ALA A 145 2.98 14.44 7.75
CA ALA A 145 2.45 15.80 7.67
C ALA A 145 0.93 15.81 7.44
N GLY A 146 0.40 14.91 6.62
CA GLY A 146 -1.03 14.75 6.42
C GLY A 146 -1.77 14.24 7.67
N GLN A 147 -1.18 13.30 8.41
CA GLN A 147 -1.75 12.79 9.66
C GLN A 147 -1.72 13.85 10.76
N ASP A 148 -0.66 14.65 10.87
CA ASP A 148 -0.56 15.73 11.84
C ASP A 148 -1.55 16.86 11.54
N ALA A 149 -1.77 17.22 10.28
CA ALA A 149 -2.81 18.18 9.88
C ALA A 149 -4.21 17.71 10.33
N HIS A 150 -4.51 16.41 10.23
CA HIS A 150 -5.76 15.85 10.76
C HIS A 150 -5.85 15.86 12.30
N ARG A 151 -4.74 15.68 13.02
CA ARG A 151 -4.71 15.74 14.51
C ARG A 151 -4.96 17.15 15.02
N ILE A 152 -4.59 18.18 14.27
CA ILE A 152 -4.78 19.62 14.63
C ILE A 152 -6.19 20.10 14.24
N GLY A 153 -7.07 19.21 13.70
CA GLY A 153 -8.47 19.55 13.43
C GLY A 153 -8.74 20.16 12.04
N PHE A 154 -7.75 20.16 11.14
CA PHE A 154 -7.96 20.54 9.76
C PHE A 154 -8.54 19.36 8.98
N PHE A 155 -9.87 19.24 8.99
CA PHE A 155 -10.60 18.15 8.29
C PHE A 155 -10.85 18.43 6.80
N ASP A 156 -10.46 19.58 6.28
CA ASP A 156 -10.71 19.99 4.91
C ASP A 156 -9.62 19.52 3.94
N SER A 157 -10.07 19.06 2.77
CA SER A 157 -9.22 18.74 1.61
C SER A 157 -8.27 19.88 1.21
N LEU A 158 -8.62 21.13 1.53
CA LEU A 158 -7.78 22.33 1.33
C LEU A 158 -6.53 22.32 2.21
N ALA A 159 -6.60 21.85 3.47
CA ALA A 159 -5.44 21.82 4.35
C ALA A 159 -4.45 20.72 3.95
N VAL A 160 -4.94 19.56 3.56
CA VAL A 160 -4.10 18.48 2.98
C VAL A 160 -3.44 18.97 1.69
N GLY A 161 -4.21 19.67 0.84
CA GLY A 161 -3.68 20.32 -0.37
C GLY A 161 -2.62 21.38 -0.08
N ALA A 162 -2.83 22.22 0.93
CA ALA A 162 -1.88 23.26 1.35
C ALA A 162 -0.59 22.66 1.93
N THR A 163 -0.69 21.58 2.73
CA THR A 163 0.47 20.88 3.28
C THR A 163 1.27 20.18 2.18
N ALA A 164 0.59 19.54 1.22
CA ALA A 164 1.22 18.95 0.05
C ALA A 164 1.89 20.02 -0.82
N ALA A 165 1.23 21.15 -1.08
CA ALA A 165 1.78 22.28 -1.83
C ALA A 165 2.99 22.90 -1.12
N TRP A 166 2.95 23.02 0.22
CA TRP A 166 4.08 23.48 1.01
C TRP A 166 5.26 22.48 0.94
N GLY A 167 5.02 21.19 1.09
CA GLY A 167 6.04 20.15 0.91
C GLY A 167 6.69 20.22 -0.48
N ILE A 168 5.89 20.35 -1.53
CA ILE A 168 6.38 20.55 -2.91
C ILE A 168 7.20 21.84 -3.03
N ALA A 169 6.75 22.95 -2.43
CA ALA A 169 7.49 24.20 -2.43
C ALA A 169 8.85 24.05 -1.70
N GLN A 170 8.89 23.37 -0.56
CA GLN A 170 10.15 23.07 0.15
C GLN A 170 11.09 22.21 -0.69
N VAL A 171 10.57 21.22 -1.41
CA VAL A 171 11.33 20.38 -2.33
C VAL A 171 11.90 21.21 -3.50
N LEU A 172 11.13 22.14 -4.04
CA LEU A 172 11.53 22.95 -5.21
C LEU A 172 12.48 24.10 -4.86
N PHE A 173 12.27 24.75 -3.72
CA PHE A 173 12.90 26.01 -3.37
C PHE A 173 13.71 25.97 -2.06
N GLY A 174 13.58 24.91 -1.26
CA GLY A 174 14.33 24.73 -0.01
C GLY A 174 15.83 24.55 -0.24
N SER A 175 16.63 24.75 0.82
CA SER A 175 18.09 24.50 0.80
C SER A 175 18.39 22.98 0.68
N ASN A 176 19.60 22.63 0.28
CA ASN A 176 20.03 21.22 0.20
C ASN A 176 20.12 20.53 1.57
N SER A 177 20.16 21.26 2.65
CA SER A 177 20.09 20.77 4.03
C SER A 177 18.67 20.56 4.53
N ASN A 178 17.66 20.93 3.74
CA ASN A 178 16.27 20.73 4.09
C ASN A 178 15.93 19.24 4.05
N GLN A 179 15.27 18.74 5.09
CA GLN A 179 14.83 17.35 5.26
C GLN A 179 14.02 16.85 4.05
N TRP A 180 13.22 17.72 3.42
CA TRP A 180 12.46 17.42 2.20
C TRP A 180 13.32 17.26 0.94
N ARG A 181 14.60 17.66 0.97
CA ARG A 181 15.53 17.59 -0.18
C ARG A 181 16.74 16.67 0.02
N SER A 182 17.07 16.35 1.26
CA SER A 182 18.27 15.56 1.58
C SER A 182 18.22 14.13 1.06
N GLY A 183 17.00 13.60 0.86
CA GLY A 183 16.78 12.19 0.54
C GLY A 183 17.14 11.28 1.72
N THR A 184 16.89 9.99 1.55
CA THR A 184 17.12 8.92 2.52
C THR A 184 18.20 7.99 1.98
N GLU A 185 19.08 7.48 2.81
CA GLU A 185 19.95 6.37 2.42
C GLU A 185 19.10 5.17 2.06
N MET A 186 19.17 4.77 0.78
CA MET A 186 18.28 3.77 0.22
C MET A 186 19.01 2.95 -0.83
N ASN A 187 19.43 1.76 -0.46
CA ASN A 187 20.04 0.81 -1.38
C ASN A 187 18.96 -0.18 -1.84
N LEU A 188 18.73 -0.22 -3.15
CA LEU A 188 17.76 -1.09 -3.81
C LEU A 188 18.50 -2.02 -4.76
N ALA A 189 18.21 -3.32 -4.71
CA ALA A 189 18.79 -4.30 -5.62
C ALA A 189 17.75 -5.31 -6.09
N TYR A 190 17.87 -5.77 -7.32
CA TYR A 190 17.04 -6.86 -7.85
C TYR A 190 17.41 -8.19 -7.18
N GLU A 191 16.42 -9.00 -6.90
CA GLU A 191 16.63 -10.36 -6.38
C GLU A 191 16.17 -11.40 -7.42
N PRO A 192 16.85 -12.55 -7.53
CA PRO A 192 17.99 -13.00 -6.70
C PRO A 192 19.35 -12.53 -7.20
N SER A 193 19.46 -11.69 -8.23
CA SER A 193 20.73 -11.32 -8.85
C SER A 193 21.65 -10.48 -7.95
N GLY A 194 21.08 -9.74 -7.01
CA GLY A 194 21.80 -8.74 -6.20
C GLY A 194 22.23 -7.50 -7.01
N GLU A 195 21.81 -7.37 -8.27
CA GLU A 195 22.17 -6.25 -9.14
C GLU A 195 21.54 -4.95 -8.60
N PRO A 196 22.34 -3.89 -8.37
CA PRO A 196 21.80 -2.61 -7.94
C PRO A 196 20.78 -2.05 -8.94
N MET A 197 19.66 -1.55 -8.44
CA MET A 197 18.69 -0.86 -9.28
C MET A 197 19.26 0.45 -9.86
N PRO A 198 18.92 0.81 -11.10
CA PRO A 198 19.42 1.99 -11.78
C PRO A 198 19.38 3.25 -10.93
N HIS A 199 20.43 4.04 -10.99
CA HIS A 199 20.54 5.36 -10.38
C HIS A 199 21.02 6.36 -11.43
N SER A 200 20.46 7.57 -11.43
CA SER A 200 20.90 8.62 -12.32
C SER A 200 22.23 9.25 -11.85
N ARG A 201 22.84 10.08 -12.68
CA ARG A 201 24.04 10.86 -12.31
C ARG A 201 23.73 12.02 -11.35
N HIS A 202 22.48 12.10 -10.85
CA HIS A 202 22.01 13.19 -10.00
C HIS A 202 21.79 12.73 -8.56
N GLY A 203 22.50 13.35 -7.65
CA GLY A 203 22.50 12.99 -6.24
C GLY A 203 23.65 12.04 -5.86
N GLN A 204 23.63 11.57 -4.62
CA GLN A 204 24.57 10.57 -4.13
C GLN A 204 24.07 9.17 -4.50
N PRO A 205 24.92 8.24 -4.95
CA PRO A 205 24.48 6.91 -5.40
C PRO A 205 23.76 6.09 -4.34
N SER A 206 24.07 6.30 -3.05
CA SER A 206 23.43 5.63 -1.92
C SER A 206 22.13 6.29 -1.44
N ARG A 207 21.76 7.46 -1.99
CA ARG A 207 20.60 8.24 -1.51
C ARG A 207 19.55 8.38 -2.59
N ARG A 208 18.31 8.14 -2.19
CA ARG A 208 17.14 8.37 -3.04
C ARG A 208 16.11 9.22 -2.30
N HIS A 209 15.29 9.91 -3.06
CA HIS A 209 14.32 10.85 -2.48
C HIS A 209 12.99 10.18 -2.18
N ILE A 210 12.49 9.38 -3.09
CA ILE A 210 11.24 8.63 -2.95
C ILE A 210 11.40 7.26 -3.58
N MET A 211 10.85 6.25 -2.94
CA MET A 211 10.54 4.97 -3.54
C MET A 211 9.09 4.62 -3.24
N LEU A 212 8.36 4.21 -4.26
CA LEU A 212 7.04 3.60 -4.17
C LEU A 212 7.09 2.27 -4.89
N ALA A 213 6.51 1.23 -4.29
CA ALA A 213 6.37 -0.08 -4.92
C ALA A 213 4.95 -0.63 -4.69
N SER A 214 4.41 -1.34 -5.68
CA SER A 214 3.06 -1.89 -5.57
C SER A 214 2.83 -3.05 -6.52
N THR A 215 1.95 -3.97 -6.13
CA THR A 215 1.39 -5.02 -6.97
C THR A 215 -0.01 -4.68 -7.51
N LEU A 216 -0.63 -3.58 -7.05
CA LEU A 216 -1.96 -3.14 -7.50
C LEU A 216 -1.93 -2.78 -8.99
N GLN A 217 -2.96 -3.16 -9.73
CA GLN A 217 -3.09 -2.86 -11.16
C GLN A 217 -3.66 -1.46 -11.39
N ARG A 218 -4.58 -1.03 -10.53
CA ARG A 218 -5.19 0.30 -10.56
C ARG A 218 -4.86 1.07 -9.31
N MET A 219 -4.50 2.32 -9.46
CA MET A 219 -4.23 3.20 -8.32
C MET A 219 -5.42 4.13 -8.06
N PRO A 220 -5.64 4.56 -6.80
CA PRO A 220 -6.66 5.55 -6.48
C PRO A 220 -6.57 6.79 -7.38
N MET A 221 -7.71 7.43 -7.65
CA MET A 221 -7.84 8.61 -8.51
C MET A 221 -7.38 8.39 -9.97
N GLY A 222 -7.21 7.14 -10.43
CA GLY A 222 -6.75 6.82 -11.77
C GLY A 222 -5.29 7.21 -12.05
N ILE A 223 -4.49 7.44 -11.02
CA ILE A 223 -3.08 7.83 -11.14
C ILE A 223 -2.28 6.69 -11.76
N GLN A 224 -1.53 6.98 -12.82
CA GLN A 224 -0.64 6.04 -13.50
C GLN A 224 0.82 6.28 -13.11
N LEU A 225 1.11 6.12 -11.82
CA LEU A 225 2.44 6.41 -11.26
C LEU A 225 3.52 5.45 -11.76
N PHE A 226 3.16 4.20 -12.03
CA PHE A 226 4.08 3.15 -12.44
C PHE A 226 4.13 3.03 -13.97
N GLY A 227 5.30 2.81 -14.52
CA GLY A 227 5.48 2.55 -15.94
C GLY A 227 4.89 1.19 -16.37
N LYS A 228 4.95 0.91 -17.67
CA LYS A 228 4.54 -0.36 -18.26
C LYS A 228 5.62 -1.44 -18.02
N GLY A 229 5.82 -1.86 -16.78
CA GLY A 229 6.68 -2.98 -16.44
C GLY A 229 5.99 -4.32 -16.71
N GLN A 230 6.78 -5.37 -16.99
CA GLN A 230 6.26 -6.73 -17.20
C GLN A 230 6.24 -7.56 -15.91
N ALA A 231 7.15 -7.28 -14.98
CA ALA A 231 7.21 -7.96 -13.71
C ALA A 231 6.11 -7.44 -12.74
N PRO A 232 5.62 -8.29 -11.83
CA PRO A 232 4.43 -8.02 -11.02
C PRO A 232 4.62 -6.91 -9.99
N ILE A 233 5.83 -6.74 -9.43
CA ILE A 233 6.12 -5.63 -8.51
C ILE A 233 6.58 -4.43 -9.33
N ARG A 234 5.79 -3.37 -9.34
CA ARG A 234 6.10 -2.14 -10.07
C ARG A 234 6.64 -1.09 -9.11
N LEU A 235 7.70 -0.39 -9.52
CA LEU A 235 8.36 0.63 -8.72
C LEU A 235 8.42 1.97 -9.45
N ALA A 236 8.26 3.03 -8.68
CA ALA A 236 8.59 4.40 -9.08
C ALA A 236 9.63 4.95 -8.09
N VAL A 237 10.82 5.27 -8.58
CA VAL A 237 11.95 5.67 -7.74
C VAL A 237 12.48 7.02 -8.21
N LEU A 238 12.54 7.99 -7.29
CA LEU A 238 13.09 9.32 -7.53
C LEU A 238 14.41 9.47 -6.78
N ASP A 239 15.54 9.62 -7.50
CA ASP A 239 16.86 9.79 -6.90
C ASP A 239 17.01 11.18 -6.27
N ARG A 240 16.71 12.23 -7.03
CA ARG A 240 16.77 13.60 -6.57
C ARG A 240 15.65 14.45 -7.17
N PRO A 241 14.97 15.29 -6.38
CA PRO A 241 13.95 16.19 -6.88
C PRO A 241 14.55 17.24 -7.82
N ARG A 242 14.03 17.33 -9.03
CA ARG A 242 14.45 18.29 -10.05
C ARG A 242 13.23 19.04 -10.59
N ARG A 243 13.35 20.37 -10.78
CA ARG A 243 12.25 21.23 -11.25
C ARG A 243 11.56 20.69 -12.50
N ARG A 244 12.34 20.16 -13.48
CA ARG A 244 11.76 19.60 -14.72
C ARG A 244 10.92 18.34 -14.49
N ILE A 245 11.23 17.51 -13.47
CA ILE A 245 10.43 16.34 -13.13
C ILE A 245 9.11 16.81 -12.52
N PHE A 246 9.15 17.80 -11.61
CA PHE A 246 7.94 18.36 -11.02
C PHE A 246 7.06 19.08 -12.05
N ALA A 247 7.65 19.78 -13.02
CA ALA A 247 6.89 20.38 -14.12
C ALA A 247 6.19 19.33 -14.99
N ALA A 248 6.81 18.14 -15.16
CA ALA A 248 6.22 17.03 -15.91
C ALA A 248 5.28 16.15 -15.05
N LEU A 249 5.26 16.32 -13.74
CA LEU A 249 4.55 15.43 -12.81
C LEU A 249 3.06 15.22 -13.16
N PRO A 250 2.26 16.25 -13.50
CA PRO A 250 0.88 16.04 -13.90
C PRO A 250 0.74 15.09 -15.10
N ALA A 251 1.60 15.24 -16.11
CA ALA A 251 1.61 14.39 -17.29
C ALA A 251 2.12 12.97 -16.94
N VAL A 252 3.11 12.85 -16.06
CA VAL A 252 3.59 11.55 -15.55
C VAL A 252 2.48 10.81 -14.82
N LEU A 253 1.75 11.48 -13.96
CA LEU A 253 0.60 10.89 -13.23
C LEU A 253 -0.57 10.53 -14.16
N ALA A 254 -0.66 11.17 -15.33
CA ALA A 254 -1.58 10.82 -16.41
C ALA A 254 -1.07 9.69 -17.32
N GLY A 255 0.13 9.12 -17.04
CA GLY A 255 0.68 7.98 -17.78
C GLY A 255 1.69 8.31 -18.87
N TRP A 256 2.17 9.56 -18.94
CA TRP A 256 3.23 9.95 -19.88
C TRP A 256 4.61 9.69 -19.26
N HIS A 257 5.27 8.61 -19.71
CA HIS A 257 6.56 8.15 -19.17
C HIS A 257 7.67 8.16 -20.24
N PRO A 258 8.15 9.33 -20.68
CA PRO A 258 9.20 9.43 -21.69
C PRO A 258 10.56 9.00 -21.13
N GLY A 259 11.41 8.43 -21.99
CA GLY A 259 12.71 7.87 -21.60
C GLY A 259 13.72 8.85 -20.98
N TRP A 260 13.51 10.17 -21.12
CA TRP A 260 14.37 11.16 -20.46
C TRP A 260 14.17 11.24 -18.95
N LEU A 261 13.03 10.72 -18.41
CA LEU A 261 12.73 10.73 -16.97
C LEU A 261 13.78 9.95 -16.19
N SER A 262 14.21 8.77 -16.67
CA SER A 262 15.23 7.96 -15.97
C SER A 262 16.59 8.68 -15.96
N LYS A 263 16.97 9.32 -17.06
CA LYS A 263 18.17 10.18 -17.11
C LYS A 263 18.05 11.39 -16.16
N ALA A 264 16.83 11.83 -15.89
CA ALA A 264 16.55 12.91 -14.98
C ALA A 264 16.53 12.48 -13.50
N GLY A 265 16.42 11.17 -13.23
CA GLY A 265 16.39 10.58 -11.89
C GLY A 265 15.02 10.11 -11.42
N LEU A 266 14.02 10.04 -12.32
CA LEU A 266 12.75 9.36 -12.04
C LEU A 266 12.73 8.06 -12.84
N HIS A 267 12.83 6.93 -12.14
CA HIS A 267 12.87 5.59 -12.70
C HIS A 267 11.54 4.91 -12.53
N HIS A 268 11.01 4.34 -13.61
CA HIS A 268 9.88 3.40 -13.57
C HIS A 268 10.47 2.01 -13.82
N LEU A 269 10.46 1.19 -12.78
CA LEU A 269 11.08 -0.13 -12.75
C LEU A 269 10.02 -1.20 -12.48
N SER A 270 10.37 -2.46 -12.73
CA SER A 270 9.59 -3.61 -12.29
C SER A 270 10.53 -4.74 -11.89
N ALA A 271 10.11 -5.57 -10.94
CA ALA A 271 10.88 -6.67 -10.39
C ALA A 271 9.99 -7.85 -10.04
N GLU A 272 10.53 -9.06 -10.08
CA GLU A 272 9.91 -10.25 -9.49
C GLU A 272 10.04 -10.22 -7.96
N ALA A 273 11.23 -9.80 -7.50
CA ALA A 273 11.57 -9.55 -6.12
C ALA A 273 12.67 -8.49 -6.04
N PHE A 274 12.80 -7.82 -4.91
CA PHE A 274 13.90 -6.89 -4.67
C PHE A 274 14.24 -6.81 -3.18
N SER A 275 15.48 -6.36 -2.89
CA SER A 275 15.89 -6.01 -1.54
C SER A 275 15.98 -4.50 -1.38
N MET A 276 15.68 -4.03 -0.18
CA MET A 276 15.85 -2.63 0.22
C MET A 276 16.57 -2.55 1.56
N LYS A 277 17.56 -1.64 1.66
CA LYS A 277 18.19 -1.25 2.92
C LYS A 277 17.98 0.24 3.13
N LEU A 278 17.36 0.60 4.24
CA LEU A 278 16.92 1.96 4.56
C LEU A 278 17.52 2.42 5.90
N ASP A 279 17.94 3.67 5.97
CA ASP A 279 18.36 4.35 7.22
C ASP A 279 17.19 5.09 7.91
N ALA A 280 15.99 5.07 7.31
CA ALA A 280 14.79 5.72 7.82
C ALA A 280 13.57 4.78 7.74
N PRO A 281 12.50 5.04 8.50
CA PRO A 281 11.27 4.28 8.42
C PRO A 281 10.66 4.30 7.01
N PHE A 282 9.88 3.25 6.71
CA PHE A 282 9.05 3.17 5.50
C PHE A 282 7.59 2.92 5.87
N ILE A 283 6.70 3.00 4.88
CA ILE A 283 5.27 2.79 5.06
C ILE A 283 4.84 1.58 4.23
N LEU A 284 4.04 0.71 4.82
CA LEU A 284 3.29 -0.35 4.14
C LEU A 284 1.79 -0.14 4.43
N ASP A 285 1.01 0.12 3.39
CA ASP A 285 -0.44 0.38 3.48
C ASP A 285 -0.83 1.38 4.59
N GLY A 286 -0.08 2.47 4.69
CA GLY A 286 -0.34 3.57 5.62
C GLY A 286 0.21 3.41 7.03
N GLU A 287 0.87 2.29 7.38
CA GLU A 287 1.53 2.09 8.68
C GLU A 287 3.05 2.16 8.55
N HIS A 288 3.69 2.72 9.58
CA HIS A 288 5.14 2.91 9.65
C HIS A 288 5.84 1.65 10.14
N PHE A 289 6.92 1.31 9.45
CA PHE A 289 7.83 0.24 9.82
C PHE A 289 9.26 0.78 9.98
N PRO A 290 10.07 0.21 10.88
CA PRO A 290 11.38 0.76 11.21
C PRO A 290 12.37 0.67 10.05
N ALA A 291 13.44 1.47 10.12
CA ALA A 291 14.61 1.32 9.29
C ALA A 291 15.20 -0.09 9.38
N GLY A 292 15.91 -0.54 8.34
CA GLY A 292 16.52 -1.88 8.32
C GLY A 292 16.72 -2.42 6.90
N SER A 293 17.02 -3.70 6.84
CA SER A 293 17.18 -4.46 5.60
C SER A 293 15.99 -5.39 5.38
N TYR A 294 15.38 -5.30 4.21
CA TYR A 294 14.17 -6.04 3.88
C TYR A 294 14.29 -6.73 2.52
N GLN A 295 13.68 -7.90 2.42
CA GLN A 295 13.38 -8.59 1.19
C GLN A 295 11.92 -8.34 0.84
N ILE A 296 11.64 -8.01 -0.40
CA ILE A 296 10.30 -7.80 -0.92
C ILE A 296 10.07 -8.80 -2.04
N ASP A 297 9.14 -9.71 -1.80
CA ASP A 297 8.75 -10.77 -2.71
C ASP A 297 7.27 -10.63 -3.09
N GLN A 298 6.82 -11.46 -4.02
CA GLN A 298 5.41 -11.69 -4.23
C GLN A 298 4.87 -12.59 -3.12
N GLY A 299 3.82 -12.14 -2.47
CA GLY A 299 3.06 -12.94 -1.53
C GLY A 299 2.16 -13.99 -2.23
N PRO A 300 1.29 -14.65 -1.46
CA PRO A 300 0.36 -15.64 -1.98
C PRO A 300 -0.58 -15.02 -3.03
N GLU A 301 -1.04 -15.86 -3.96
CA GLU A 301 -2.12 -15.50 -4.86
C GLU A 301 -3.45 -15.60 -4.12
N LEU A 302 -4.12 -14.48 -3.98
CA LEU A 302 -5.37 -14.33 -3.26
C LEU A 302 -6.51 -14.10 -4.25
N THR A 303 -7.65 -14.74 -4.02
CA THR A 303 -8.87 -14.54 -4.80
C THR A 303 -9.76 -13.54 -4.08
N PHE A 304 -10.14 -12.46 -4.75
CA PHE A 304 -11.01 -11.41 -4.21
C PHE A 304 -12.31 -11.34 -4.98
N VAL A 305 -13.42 -11.10 -4.27
CA VAL A 305 -14.68 -10.69 -4.90
C VAL A 305 -14.47 -9.33 -5.56
N SER A 306 -14.92 -9.18 -6.79
CA SER A 306 -14.87 -7.96 -7.58
C SER A 306 -16.27 -7.49 -7.96
N ALA A 307 -16.40 -6.20 -8.27
CA ALA A 307 -17.66 -5.65 -8.79
C ALA A 307 -17.84 -5.94 -10.28
#